data_f609be2f8e765a68dec0f89cb9812ba1
#
_entry.id   f609be2f8e765a68dec0f89cb9812ba1
#
_cell.length_a   1.000
_cell.length_b   1.000
_cell.length_c   1.000
_cell.angle_alpha   90.00
_cell.angle_beta   90.00
_cell.angle_gamma   90.00
#
_symmetry.space_group_name_H-M   'P 1'
#
loop_
_entity.id
_entity.type
_entity.pdbx_description
1 polymer ?
#
loop_
_entity_poly.entity_id
_entity_poly.type
_entity_poly.pdbx_seq_one_letter_code
_entity_poly.pdbx_strand_id
1 'polypeptide(L)'
;MDMEVRILGLVGSPRKGGNTEVMVGAALEAAKGLGNVQTEMVLMAGRNVHPCTGCSHCWFKKGVCKIEDDADEIQQKMLEADGLIVGSPSYFGSMTATLKALFERCLRLNILKNPLE
;
A
#
# COMPACT_ATOMS: atom_id res chain seq x y z
N MET A 1 -19.24 -17.86 12.88
CA MET A 1 -17.83 -17.64 13.04
C MET A 1 -17.46 -16.27 12.55
N ASP A 2 -16.95 -15.44 13.43
CA ASP A 2 -16.72 -14.04 13.13
C ASP A 2 -15.33 -13.85 12.56
N MET A 3 -15.25 -13.95 11.23
CA MET A 3 -14.01 -13.60 10.56
C MET A 3 -13.93 -12.09 10.43
N GLU A 4 -12.86 -11.56 11.00
CA GLU A 4 -12.60 -10.14 10.94
C GLU A 4 -11.94 -9.79 9.61
N VAL A 5 -12.49 -8.82 8.92
CA VAL A 5 -11.96 -8.36 7.63
C VAL A 5 -11.12 -7.12 7.88
N ARG A 6 -9.93 -7.09 7.33
CA ARG A 6 -9.01 -5.96 7.45
C ARG A 6 -8.92 -5.23 6.13
N ILE A 7 -9.27 -3.95 6.14
CA ILE A 7 -9.20 -3.10 4.96
C ILE A 7 -8.15 -2.01 5.20
N LEU A 8 -7.19 -1.93 4.31
CA LEU A 8 -6.15 -0.92 4.37
C LEU A 8 -6.43 0.16 3.34
N GLY A 9 -6.45 1.42 3.77
CA GLY A 9 -6.55 2.56 2.88
C GLY A 9 -5.18 3.16 2.64
N LEU A 10 -4.83 3.37 1.38
CA LEU A 10 -3.59 4.05 0.99
C LEU A 10 -3.95 5.39 0.36
N VAL A 11 -3.44 6.45 0.94
CA VAL A 11 -3.66 7.81 0.45
C VAL A 11 -2.40 8.27 -0.26
N GLY A 12 -2.44 8.31 -1.60
CA GLY A 12 -1.29 8.60 -2.43
C GLY A 12 -0.98 10.09 -2.60
N SER A 13 -1.75 10.97 -1.96
CA SER A 13 -1.51 12.40 -2.07
C SER A 13 -0.28 12.82 -1.27
N PRO A 14 0.55 13.74 -1.79
CA PRO A 14 1.66 14.32 -1.00
C PRO A 14 1.16 15.33 0.04
N ARG A 15 -0.13 15.67 0.02
CA ARG A 15 -0.74 16.64 0.93
C ARG A 15 -1.54 15.91 2.00
N LYS A 16 -1.31 16.26 3.26
CA LYS A 16 -2.14 15.79 4.37
C LYS A 16 -3.42 16.62 4.45
N GLY A 17 -4.53 15.98 4.77
CA GLY A 17 -5.81 16.65 4.95
C GLY A 17 -6.48 17.11 3.66
N GLY A 18 -6.03 16.61 2.51
CA GLY A 18 -6.62 16.98 1.23
C GLY A 18 -7.82 16.12 0.84
N ASN A 19 -8.33 16.35 -0.37
CA ASN A 19 -9.52 15.66 -0.85
C ASN A 19 -9.34 14.16 -0.96
N THR A 20 -8.16 13.71 -1.36
CA THR A 20 -7.89 12.27 -1.49
C THR A 20 -8.00 11.58 -0.13
N GLU A 21 -7.43 12.18 0.90
CA GLU A 21 -7.52 11.63 2.24
C GLU A 21 -8.97 11.56 2.72
N VAL A 22 -9.75 12.62 2.47
CA VAL A 22 -11.16 12.66 2.84
C VAL A 22 -11.94 11.54 2.15
N MET A 23 -11.68 11.33 0.87
CA MET A 23 -12.39 10.29 0.10
C MET A 23 -12.04 8.89 0.57
N VAL A 24 -10.77 8.62 0.82
CA VAL A 24 -10.34 7.31 1.33
C VAL A 24 -10.92 7.09 2.72
N GLY A 25 -10.89 8.12 3.56
CA GLY A 25 -11.48 8.04 4.90
C GLY A 25 -12.97 7.74 4.87
N ALA A 26 -13.73 8.37 3.97
CA ALA A 26 -15.15 8.11 3.83
C ALA A 26 -15.41 6.66 3.39
N ALA A 27 -14.60 6.14 2.47
CA ALA A 27 -14.73 4.76 2.02
C ALA A 27 -14.44 3.77 3.16
N LEU A 28 -13.42 4.06 3.97
CA LEU A 28 -13.08 3.21 5.11
C LEU A 28 -14.18 3.24 6.17
N GLU A 29 -14.77 4.41 6.43
CA GLU A 29 -15.88 4.52 7.39
C GLU A 29 -17.10 3.73 6.90
N ALA A 30 -17.40 3.78 5.60
CA ALA A 30 -18.49 3.01 5.05
C ALA A 30 -18.27 1.51 5.21
N ALA A 31 -17.06 1.06 4.97
CA ALA A 31 -16.69 -0.35 5.14
C ALA A 31 -16.81 -0.78 6.59
N LYS A 32 -16.36 0.06 7.50
CA LYS A 32 -16.39 -0.21 8.94
C LYS A 32 -17.81 -0.38 9.45
N GLY A 33 -18.77 0.35 8.86
CA GLY A 33 -20.17 0.27 9.23
C GLY A 33 -20.84 -1.06 8.93
N LEU A 34 -20.18 -1.93 8.15
CA LEU A 34 -20.74 -3.25 7.82
C LEU A 34 -20.56 -4.28 8.96
N GLY A 35 -19.79 -3.95 9.99
CA GLY A 35 -19.50 -4.86 11.09
C GLY A 35 -18.37 -5.82 10.78
N ASN A 36 -17.61 -6.21 11.79
CA ASN A 36 -16.47 -7.11 11.69
C ASN A 36 -15.41 -6.65 10.68
N VAL A 37 -15.32 -5.34 10.47
CA VAL A 37 -14.33 -4.75 9.56
C VAL A 37 -13.42 -3.84 10.37
N GLN A 38 -12.12 -4.12 10.32
CA GLN A 38 -11.11 -3.22 10.87
C GLN A 38 -10.49 -2.45 9.72
N THR A 39 -10.26 -1.17 9.96
CA THR A 39 -9.69 -0.30 8.94
C THR A 39 -8.42 0.37 9.46
N GLU A 40 -7.51 0.62 8.55
CA GLU A 40 -6.31 1.40 8.84
C GLU A 40 -6.03 2.27 7.63
N MET A 41 -5.54 3.49 7.87
CA MET A 41 -5.21 4.42 6.79
C MET A 41 -3.72 4.72 6.83
N VAL A 42 -3.05 4.62 5.69
CA VAL A 42 -1.66 5.01 5.54
C VAL A 42 -1.60 6.20 4.61
N LEU A 43 -1.02 7.30 5.09
CA LEU A 43 -0.77 8.48 4.27
C LEU A 43 0.62 8.35 3.66
N MET A 44 0.71 8.43 2.34
CA MET A 44 2.01 8.42 1.66
C MET A 44 2.76 9.72 1.87
N ALA A 45 2.05 10.80 2.26
CA ALA A 45 2.67 12.10 2.55
C ALA A 45 3.75 11.93 3.62
N GLY A 46 4.95 12.42 3.31
CA GLY A 46 6.08 12.35 4.24
C GLY A 46 6.76 10.99 4.33
N ARG A 47 6.27 9.99 3.61
CA ARG A 47 6.92 8.67 3.57
C ARG A 47 8.06 8.66 2.57
N ASN A 48 9.10 7.93 2.91
CA ASN A 48 10.27 7.78 2.04
C ASN A 48 10.18 6.43 1.34
N VAL A 49 9.77 6.44 0.07
CA VAL A 49 9.65 5.25 -0.75
C VAL A 49 10.41 5.47 -2.04
N HIS A 50 11.49 4.74 -2.22
CA HIS A 50 12.34 4.83 -3.39
C HIS A 50 11.80 3.95 -4.51
N PRO A 51 11.87 4.39 -5.77
CA PRO A 51 11.49 3.54 -6.91
C PRO A 51 12.32 2.27 -6.98
N CYS A 52 11.77 1.23 -7.59
CA CYS A 52 12.49 -0.01 -7.82
C CYS A 52 13.66 0.24 -8.79
N THR A 53 14.82 -0.29 -8.46
CA THR A 53 16.02 -0.12 -9.30
C THR A 53 16.24 -1.27 -10.29
N GLY A 54 15.38 -2.31 -10.22
CA GLY A 54 15.51 -3.46 -11.11
C GLY A 54 16.70 -4.36 -10.79
N CYS A 55 17.19 -4.31 -9.56
CA CYS A 55 18.40 -5.04 -9.17
C CYS A 55 18.22 -6.55 -9.05
N SER A 56 16.98 -7.04 -9.07
CA SER A 56 16.60 -8.46 -8.95
C SER A 56 16.98 -9.11 -7.61
N HIS A 57 17.35 -8.31 -6.61
CA HIS A 57 17.75 -8.83 -5.30
C HIS A 57 16.64 -9.69 -4.68
N CYS A 58 15.38 -9.25 -4.82
CA CYS A 58 14.23 -9.96 -4.24
C CYS A 58 14.04 -11.37 -4.82
N TRP A 59 14.45 -11.59 -6.07
CA TRP A 59 14.39 -12.92 -6.68
C TRP A 59 15.37 -13.89 -6.03
N PHE A 60 16.57 -13.40 -5.68
CA PHE A 60 17.62 -14.22 -5.09
C PHE A 60 17.49 -14.36 -3.58
N LYS A 61 16.82 -13.40 -2.93
CA LYS A 61 16.67 -13.39 -1.47
C LYS A 61 15.23 -13.61 -1.03
N LYS A 62 14.45 -14.33 -1.80
CA LYS A 62 13.09 -14.81 -1.46
C LYS A 62 12.17 -13.67 -0.99
N GLY A 63 12.11 -12.62 -1.78
CA GLY A 63 11.20 -11.52 -1.52
C GLY A 63 11.74 -10.42 -0.62
N VAL A 64 13.03 -10.45 -0.30
CA VAL A 64 13.65 -9.36 0.47
C VAL A 64 14.14 -8.28 -0.48
N CYS A 65 13.70 -7.03 -0.25
CA CYS A 65 14.16 -5.91 -1.04
C CYS A 65 15.49 -5.39 -0.51
N LYS A 66 16.39 -5.00 -1.41
CA LYS A 66 17.69 -4.43 -1.04
C LYS A 66 17.55 -3.02 -0.48
N ILE A 67 16.52 -2.30 -0.91
CA ILE A 67 16.30 -0.92 -0.48
C ILE A 67 15.58 -0.92 0.87
N GLU A 68 16.17 -0.24 1.85
CA GLU A 68 15.58 -0.10 3.19
C GLU A 68 14.94 1.28 3.32
N ASP A 69 13.61 1.33 3.31
CA ASP A 69 12.85 2.56 3.48
C ASP A 69 11.45 2.22 4.00
N ASP A 70 10.52 3.16 3.91
CA ASP A 70 9.17 2.98 4.45
C ASP A 70 8.34 1.95 3.69
N ALA A 71 8.79 1.51 2.52
CA ALA A 71 8.02 0.55 1.72
C ALA A 71 7.80 -0.77 2.45
N ASP A 72 8.80 -1.24 3.19
CA ASP A 72 8.68 -2.53 3.89
C ASP A 72 7.55 -2.52 4.91
N GLU A 73 7.45 -1.46 5.71
CA GLU A 73 6.40 -1.32 6.71
C GLU A 73 5.02 -1.27 6.05
N ILE A 74 4.89 -0.45 5.01
CA ILE A 74 3.61 -0.31 4.30
C ILE A 74 3.22 -1.62 3.64
N GLN A 75 4.16 -2.30 3.00
CA GLN A 75 3.90 -3.56 2.32
C GLN A 75 3.54 -4.67 3.30
N GLN A 76 4.10 -4.65 4.50
CA GLN A 76 3.72 -5.61 5.52
C GLN A 76 2.24 -5.44 5.88
N LYS A 77 1.78 -4.20 6.00
CA LYS A 77 0.36 -3.92 6.23
C LYS A 77 -0.50 -4.38 5.06
N MET A 78 -0.01 -4.22 3.83
CA MET A 78 -0.72 -4.70 2.63
C MET A 78 -0.87 -6.22 2.63
N LEU A 79 0.16 -6.95 3.07
CA LEU A 79 0.09 -8.41 3.17
C LEU A 79 -0.91 -8.88 4.22
N GLU A 80 -1.06 -8.14 5.29
CA GLU A 80 -1.97 -8.49 6.38
C GLU A 80 -3.41 -8.07 6.08
N ALA A 81 -3.63 -7.23 5.11
CA ALA A 81 -4.96 -6.75 4.75
C ALA A 81 -5.69 -7.75 3.84
N ASP A 82 -7.01 -7.80 3.98
CA ASP A 82 -7.86 -8.58 3.10
C ASP A 82 -8.27 -7.78 1.88
N GLY A 83 -8.31 -6.46 2.00
CA GLY A 83 -8.65 -5.58 0.90
C GLY A 83 -7.93 -4.26 0.99
N LEU A 84 -7.81 -3.59 -0.15
CA LEU A 84 -7.14 -2.29 -0.26
C LEU A 84 -8.09 -1.27 -0.86
N ILE A 85 -8.09 -0.07 -0.29
CA ILE A 85 -8.73 1.10 -0.90
C ILE A 85 -7.61 2.09 -1.19
N VAL A 86 -7.40 2.38 -2.46
CA VAL A 86 -6.30 3.25 -2.88
C VAL A 86 -6.86 4.52 -3.49
N GLY A 87 -6.45 5.65 -2.96
CA GLY A 87 -6.81 6.94 -3.52
C GLY A 87 -5.57 7.71 -3.95
N SER A 88 -5.66 8.39 -5.10
CA SER A 88 -4.57 9.20 -5.60
C SER A 88 -5.12 10.39 -6.39
N PRO A 89 -4.53 11.58 -6.20
CA PRO A 89 -4.79 12.63 -7.17
C PRO A 89 -4.20 12.23 -8.52
N SER A 90 -4.72 12.80 -9.59
CA SER A 90 -4.18 12.56 -10.92
C SER A 90 -3.10 13.61 -11.21
N TYR A 91 -1.87 13.15 -11.28
CA TYR A 91 -0.75 14.01 -11.63
C TYR A 91 -0.25 13.60 -13.01
N PHE A 92 -0.40 14.51 -13.95
CA PHE A 92 -0.05 14.26 -15.35
C PHE A 92 -0.73 12.98 -15.89
N GLY A 93 -2.00 12.76 -15.52
CA GLY A 93 -2.79 11.64 -16.01
C GLY A 93 -2.51 10.31 -15.35
N SER A 94 -1.78 10.29 -14.23
CA SER A 94 -1.42 9.04 -13.56
C SER A 94 -1.43 9.23 -12.06
N MET A 95 -1.19 8.14 -11.33
CA MET A 95 -1.06 8.20 -9.88
C MET A 95 0.20 8.96 -9.48
N THR A 96 0.28 9.37 -8.22
CA THR A 96 1.46 10.10 -7.72
C THR A 96 2.71 9.21 -7.78
N ALA A 97 3.86 9.88 -7.87
CA ALA A 97 5.15 9.18 -7.97
C ALA A 97 5.41 8.28 -6.75
N THR A 98 5.10 8.75 -5.54
CA THR A 98 5.32 7.97 -4.32
C THR A 98 4.49 6.70 -4.33
N LEU A 99 3.24 6.80 -4.74
CA LEU A 99 2.35 5.65 -4.81
C LEU A 99 2.83 4.66 -5.89
N LYS A 100 3.25 5.18 -7.04
CA LYS A 100 3.80 4.35 -8.10
C LYS A 100 5.07 3.63 -7.65
N ALA A 101 5.94 4.33 -6.93
CA ALA A 101 7.16 3.73 -6.39
C ALA A 101 6.83 2.57 -5.46
N LEU A 102 5.81 2.74 -4.61
CA LEU A 102 5.37 1.66 -3.72
C LEU A 102 4.92 0.44 -4.53
N PHE A 103 4.12 0.67 -5.57
CA PHE A 103 3.63 -0.45 -6.39
C PHE A 103 4.75 -1.11 -7.18
N GLU A 104 5.73 -0.35 -7.66
CA GLU A 104 6.90 -0.96 -8.32
C GLU A 104 7.64 -1.89 -7.37
N ARG A 105 7.72 -1.50 -6.10
CA ARG A 105 8.40 -2.27 -5.07
C ARG A 105 7.57 -3.46 -4.58
N CYS A 106 6.35 -3.63 -5.08
CA CYS A 106 5.49 -4.77 -4.73
C CYS A 106 5.89 -6.06 -5.43
N LEU A 107 6.87 -6.03 -6.33
CA LEU A 107 7.36 -7.25 -6.98
C LEU A 107 7.75 -8.32 -5.95
N ARG A 108 8.41 -7.92 -4.88
CA ARG A 108 8.81 -8.84 -3.82
C ARG A 108 7.62 -9.53 -3.15
N LEU A 109 6.46 -8.86 -3.08
CA LEU A 109 5.27 -9.43 -2.47
C LEU A 109 4.74 -10.59 -3.31
N ASN A 110 4.83 -10.48 -4.61
CA ASN A 110 4.43 -11.54 -5.51
C ASN A 110 5.30 -12.77 -5.29
N ILE A 111 6.59 -12.56 -5.06
CA ILE A 111 7.53 -13.65 -4.77
C ILE A 111 7.22 -14.30 -3.42
N LEU A 112 6.87 -13.49 -2.41
CA LEU A 112 6.52 -14.01 -1.09
C LEU A 112 5.24 -14.84 -1.10
N LYS A 113 4.22 -14.39 -1.85
CA LYS A 113 2.93 -15.09 -1.92
C LYS A 113 2.95 -16.30 -2.85
N ASN A 114 3.77 -16.24 -3.89
CA ASN A 114 3.86 -17.28 -4.90
C ASN A 114 5.32 -17.63 -5.10
N PRO A 115 5.92 -18.31 -4.11
CA PRO A 115 7.33 -18.65 -4.24
C PRO A 115 7.54 -19.57 -5.44
N LEU A 116 8.53 -19.24 -6.25
CA LEU A 116 8.91 -20.09 -7.36
C LEU A 116 9.54 -21.35 -6.80
N GLU A 117 9.01 -22.46 -7.22
CA GLU A 117 9.56 -23.75 -6.82
C GLU A 117 10.83 -24.07 -7.58
#